data_09b659db145353d12d57617a2d52d25f
#
_entry.id   09b659db145353d12d57617a2d52d25f
#
_cell.length_a   1.000
_cell.length_b   1.000
_cell.length_c   1.000
_cell.angle_alpha   90.00
_cell.angle_beta   90.00
_cell.angle_gamma   90.00
#
_symmetry.space_group_name_H-M   'P 1'
#
loop_
_entity.id
_entity.type
_entity.pdbx_description
1 polymer ?
#
loop_
_entity_poly.entity_id
_entity_poly.type
_entity_poly.pdbx_seq_one_letter_code
_entity_poly.pdbx_strand_id
1 'polypeptide(L)'
;MTGAPGSRWSGFVNDCLYTRPDVDTSDQSPNREYWAHGDLMHKGAYFDPSFEFMNSPESEWDKPFSGTGYRVIKSHTFAFMLDRLKEHGHDMYLIHRPDDECYEWWHTAGGWDITYPDYRRYYWDNDGMKDQIRLQNKHILDFVKQEGLEGYDDGKRTIYRWRPPTNTRKNLTETG
;
A
#
# COMPACT_ATOMS: atom_id res chain seq x y z
N MET A 1 0.05 4.04 -1.94
CA MET A 1 -0.53 3.56 -0.67
C MET A 1 0.44 2.66 0.06
N THR A 2 0.27 2.52 1.36
CA THR A 2 1.06 1.62 2.19
C THR A 2 0.24 1.03 3.33
N GLY A 3 0.75 -0.05 3.90
CA GLY A 3 0.25 -0.74 5.07
C GLY A 3 1.21 -1.85 5.44
N ALA A 4 1.19 -2.31 6.69
CA ALA A 4 2.01 -3.42 7.12
C ALA A 4 1.55 -4.74 6.49
N PRO A 5 2.41 -5.77 6.42
CA PRO A 5 1.98 -7.12 6.08
C PRO A 5 0.80 -7.56 6.96
N GLY A 6 -0.22 -8.12 6.37
CA GLY A 6 -1.44 -8.51 7.08
C GLY A 6 -2.42 -7.37 7.39
N SER A 7 -2.17 -6.16 6.92
CA SER A 7 -3.10 -5.02 7.08
C SER A 7 -4.37 -5.13 6.24
N ARG A 8 -4.47 -6.13 5.38
CA ARG A 8 -5.58 -6.37 4.45
C ARG A 8 -5.71 -5.28 3.37
N TRP A 9 -4.61 -4.68 3.00
CA TRP A 9 -4.58 -3.61 1.99
C TRP A 9 -5.00 -4.07 0.58
N SER A 10 -4.72 -5.33 0.21
CA SER A 10 -5.12 -5.85 -1.10
C SER A 10 -6.64 -5.92 -1.26
N GLY A 11 -7.35 -6.27 -0.20
CA GLY A 11 -8.81 -6.20 -0.17
C GLY A 11 -9.31 -4.77 -0.35
N PHE A 12 -8.66 -3.80 0.27
CA PHE A 12 -8.99 -2.39 0.09
C PHE A 12 -8.77 -1.94 -1.36
N VAL A 13 -7.66 -2.32 -1.99
CA VAL A 13 -7.43 -2.02 -3.41
C VAL A 13 -8.52 -2.61 -4.28
N ASN A 14 -8.82 -3.88 -4.10
CA ASN A 14 -9.79 -4.60 -4.92
C ASN A 14 -11.22 -4.07 -4.74
N ASP A 15 -11.64 -3.85 -3.51
CA ASP A 15 -13.03 -3.57 -3.19
C ASP A 15 -13.37 -2.07 -3.23
N CYS A 16 -12.37 -1.21 -3.05
CA CYS A 16 -12.58 0.23 -2.90
C CYS A 16 -11.90 1.06 -3.99
N LEU A 17 -10.61 0.86 -4.25
CA LEU A 17 -9.90 1.69 -5.22
C LEU A 17 -10.22 1.31 -6.66
N TYR A 18 -10.30 0.02 -6.95
CA TYR A 18 -10.51 -0.49 -8.31
C TYR A 18 -11.96 -0.49 -8.77
N THR A 19 -12.89 -0.17 -7.87
CA THR A 19 -14.28 0.11 -8.21
C THR A 19 -14.52 1.55 -8.61
N ARG A 20 -13.53 2.44 -8.42
CA ARG A 20 -13.63 3.84 -8.77
C ARG A 20 -13.44 4.05 -10.28
N PRO A 21 -14.31 4.84 -10.94
CA PRO A 21 -14.19 5.06 -12.39
C PRO A 21 -12.97 5.91 -12.78
N ASP A 22 -12.39 6.67 -11.84
CA ASP A 22 -11.22 7.51 -12.05
C ASP A 22 -9.88 6.79 -11.79
N VAL A 23 -9.93 5.52 -11.38
CA VAL A 23 -8.74 4.71 -11.14
C VAL A 23 -8.46 3.80 -12.33
N ASP A 24 -7.24 3.89 -12.85
CA ASP A 24 -6.78 3.06 -13.96
C ASP A 24 -6.31 1.68 -13.45
N THR A 25 -6.82 0.63 -14.07
CA THR A 25 -6.50 -0.75 -13.74
C THR A 25 -5.66 -1.44 -14.82
N SER A 26 -5.14 -0.69 -15.78
CA SER A 26 -4.38 -1.25 -16.91
C SER A 26 -3.06 -1.91 -16.50
N ASP A 27 -2.54 -1.56 -15.33
CA ASP A 27 -1.34 -2.18 -14.76
C ASP A 27 -1.63 -3.53 -14.06
N GLN A 28 -2.87 -3.96 -14.04
CA GLN A 28 -3.24 -5.23 -13.42
C GLN A 28 -2.57 -6.41 -14.13
N SER A 29 -1.99 -7.32 -13.36
CA SER A 29 -1.41 -8.54 -13.87
C SER A 29 -1.99 -9.76 -13.17
N PRO A 30 -2.66 -10.68 -13.88
CA PRO A 30 -3.15 -11.92 -13.30
C PRO A 30 -2.04 -12.79 -12.69
N ASN A 31 -0.82 -12.68 -13.20
CA ASN A 31 0.34 -13.44 -12.72
C ASN A 31 0.79 -13.01 -11.31
N ARG A 32 0.27 -11.93 -10.79
CA ARG A 32 0.56 -11.41 -9.45
C ARG A 32 -0.57 -11.66 -8.46
N GLU A 33 -1.57 -12.42 -8.84
CA GLU A 33 -2.65 -12.82 -7.95
C GLU A 33 -2.20 -13.98 -7.06
N TYR A 34 -2.59 -13.91 -5.80
CA TYR A 34 -2.38 -14.99 -4.84
C TYR A 34 -3.71 -15.39 -4.22
N TRP A 35 -4.03 -16.67 -4.30
CA TRP A 35 -5.24 -17.27 -3.77
C TRP A 35 -4.91 -18.23 -2.64
N ALA A 36 -5.66 -18.15 -1.55
CA ALA A 36 -5.58 -19.12 -0.46
C ALA A 36 -6.97 -19.33 0.14
N HIS A 37 -7.25 -20.57 0.55
CA HIS A 37 -8.54 -20.95 1.14
C HIS A 37 -9.76 -20.62 0.24
N GLY A 38 -9.57 -20.61 -1.06
CA GLY A 38 -10.63 -20.25 -2.02
C GLY A 38 -10.85 -18.75 -2.20
N ASP A 39 -10.11 -17.91 -1.49
CA ASP A 39 -10.23 -16.45 -1.53
C ASP A 39 -9.02 -15.78 -2.19
N LEU A 40 -9.28 -14.67 -2.86
CA LEU A 40 -8.23 -13.80 -3.38
C LEU A 40 -7.58 -13.02 -2.23
N MET A 41 -6.35 -13.40 -1.88
CA MET A 41 -5.60 -12.79 -0.79
C MET A 41 -4.70 -11.64 -1.25
N HIS A 42 -4.24 -11.68 -2.49
CA HIS A 42 -3.42 -10.65 -3.09
C HIS A 42 -3.84 -10.43 -4.55
N LYS A 43 -3.94 -9.19 -4.93
CA LYS A 43 -4.26 -8.81 -6.32
C LYS A 43 -3.16 -7.92 -6.86
N GLY A 44 -2.49 -8.39 -7.88
CA GLY A 44 -1.48 -7.65 -8.61
C GLY A 44 -2.08 -6.63 -9.56
N ALA A 45 -2.88 -5.76 -9.03
CA ALA A 45 -3.74 -4.86 -9.79
C ALA A 45 -3.25 -3.41 -9.74
N TYR A 46 -1.93 -3.21 -9.76
CA TYR A 46 -1.34 -1.90 -9.56
C TYR A 46 0.10 -1.96 -9.99
N PHE A 47 0.68 -0.82 -10.17
CA PHE A 47 2.11 -0.69 -10.33
C PHE A 47 2.80 -0.91 -8.99
N ASP A 48 3.67 -1.90 -8.96
CA ASP A 48 4.46 -2.29 -7.82
C ASP A 48 5.93 -2.23 -8.20
N PRO A 49 6.57 -1.08 -7.98
CA PRO A 49 7.93 -0.84 -8.50
C PRO A 49 8.96 -1.76 -7.87
N SER A 50 8.69 -2.30 -6.69
CA SER A 50 9.71 -2.99 -5.90
C SER A 50 9.17 -4.22 -5.19
N PHE A 51 8.21 -4.86 -5.78
CA PHE A 51 7.63 -6.07 -5.17
C PHE A 51 7.16 -5.83 -3.72
N GLU A 52 6.62 -4.63 -3.48
CA GLU A 52 6.07 -4.20 -2.19
C GLU A 52 7.10 -3.90 -1.09
N PHE A 53 8.40 -4.07 -1.32
CA PHE A 53 9.41 -3.98 -0.27
C PHE A 53 10.56 -3.02 -0.52
N MET A 54 10.89 -2.71 -1.76
CA MET A 54 12.05 -1.89 -2.07
C MET A 54 11.67 -0.44 -2.37
N ASN A 55 12.55 0.48 -2.03
CA ASN A 55 12.41 1.87 -2.42
C ASN A 55 12.84 2.03 -3.88
N SER A 56 11.90 2.21 -4.78
CA SER A 56 12.21 2.62 -6.13
C SER A 56 12.35 4.13 -6.21
N PRO A 57 13.20 4.65 -7.11
CA PRO A 57 13.24 6.07 -7.38
C PRO A 57 11.86 6.57 -7.87
N GLU A 58 11.51 7.80 -7.57
CA GLU A 58 10.25 8.41 -7.99
C GLU A 58 10.07 8.36 -9.52
N SER A 59 11.18 8.42 -10.27
CA SER A 59 11.16 8.26 -11.73
C SER A 59 10.51 6.96 -12.21
N GLU A 60 10.53 5.92 -11.39
CA GLU A 60 9.84 4.67 -11.71
C GLU A 60 8.31 4.78 -11.54
N TRP A 61 7.87 5.64 -10.61
CA TRP A 61 6.45 5.83 -10.35
C TRP A 61 5.78 6.66 -11.44
N ASP A 62 6.55 7.56 -12.06
CA ASP A 62 6.06 8.46 -13.11
C ASP A 62 6.19 7.85 -14.51
N LYS A 63 6.64 6.61 -14.63
CA LYS A 63 6.71 5.94 -15.93
C LYS A 63 5.35 5.89 -16.60
N PRO A 64 5.28 6.09 -17.92
CA PRO A 64 4.04 5.98 -18.65
C PRO A 64 3.34 4.64 -18.43
N PHE A 65 2.05 4.67 -18.31
CA PHE A 65 1.19 3.49 -18.28
C PHE A 65 0.10 3.63 -19.36
N SER A 66 -0.53 2.52 -19.71
CA SER A 66 -1.40 2.46 -20.89
C SER A 66 -2.78 3.13 -20.71
N GLY A 67 -3.15 3.42 -19.47
CA GLY A 67 -4.46 3.95 -19.16
C GLY A 67 -4.48 5.44 -18.88
N THR A 68 -5.64 5.90 -18.45
CA THR A 68 -5.91 7.28 -18.03
C THR A 68 -6.50 7.30 -16.62
N GLY A 69 -6.27 8.38 -15.88
CA GLY A 69 -6.76 8.51 -14.51
C GLY A 69 -5.69 8.25 -13.49
N TYR A 70 -6.11 7.86 -12.29
CA TYR A 70 -5.19 7.62 -11.18
C TYR A 70 -4.60 6.22 -11.23
N ARG A 71 -3.28 6.15 -11.15
CA ARG A 71 -2.54 4.92 -11.01
C ARG A 71 -2.35 4.59 -9.54
N VAL A 72 -2.60 3.33 -9.16
CA VAL A 72 -2.33 2.86 -7.80
C VAL A 72 -0.92 2.30 -7.71
N ILE A 73 -0.14 2.85 -6.80
CA ILE A 73 1.22 2.37 -6.49
C ILE A 73 1.22 1.97 -5.02
N LYS A 74 1.72 0.79 -4.70
CA LYS A 74 1.80 0.35 -3.32
C LYS A 74 3.14 -0.28 -2.96
N SER A 75 3.58 -0.04 -1.73
CA SER A 75 4.72 -0.72 -1.15
C SER A 75 4.62 -0.69 0.38
N HIS A 76 5.03 -1.77 1.03
CA HIS A 76 5.19 -1.80 2.48
C HIS A 76 6.21 -0.77 2.96
N THR A 77 7.30 -0.60 2.21
CA THR A 77 8.40 0.30 2.57
C THR A 77 8.04 1.77 2.47
N PHE A 78 6.96 2.14 1.80
CA PHE A 78 6.46 3.52 1.81
C PHE A 78 6.11 4.02 3.21
N ALA A 79 5.83 3.13 4.14
CA ALA A 79 5.61 3.49 5.54
C ALA A 79 6.81 4.24 6.16
N PHE A 80 8.03 3.99 5.66
CA PHE A 80 9.26 4.62 6.16
C PHE A 80 9.62 5.92 5.44
N MET A 81 8.84 6.35 4.45
CA MET A 81 9.16 7.52 3.63
C MET A 81 7.94 8.45 3.40
N LEU A 82 7.02 8.48 4.35
CA LEU A 82 5.75 9.20 4.21
C LEU A 82 5.95 10.72 4.08
N ASP A 83 6.91 11.31 4.80
CA ASP A 83 7.22 12.73 4.67
C ASP A 83 7.73 13.07 3.25
N ARG A 84 8.54 12.20 2.68
CA ARG A 84 9.03 12.35 1.31
C ARG A 84 7.90 12.24 0.28
N LEU A 85 6.98 11.29 0.47
CA LEU A 85 5.80 11.16 -0.39
C LEU A 85 4.89 12.39 -0.29
N LYS A 86 4.77 12.95 0.90
CA LYS A 86 4.05 14.19 1.15
C LYS A 86 4.68 15.36 0.40
N GLU A 87 6.01 15.52 0.48
CA GLU A 87 6.75 16.57 -0.22
C GLU A 87 6.55 16.50 -1.74
N HIS A 88 6.46 15.30 -2.30
CA HIS A 88 6.17 15.08 -3.71
C HIS A 88 4.69 15.31 -4.09
N GLY A 89 3.82 15.51 -3.11
CA GLY A 89 2.41 15.83 -3.34
C GLY A 89 1.54 14.66 -3.80
N HIS A 90 1.92 13.45 -3.47
CA HIS A 90 1.11 12.26 -3.78
C HIS A 90 -0.10 12.14 -2.87
N ASP A 91 -1.24 11.76 -3.44
CA ASP A 91 -2.42 11.34 -2.66
C ASP A 91 -2.12 9.98 -2.03
N MET A 92 -2.24 9.88 -0.70
CA MET A 92 -1.82 8.69 0.03
C MET A 92 -2.96 8.04 0.79
N TYR A 93 -3.10 6.73 0.62
CA TYR A 93 -3.91 5.87 1.49
C TYR A 93 -2.99 5.09 2.42
N LEU A 94 -3.24 5.19 3.71
CA LEU A 94 -2.49 4.52 4.77
C LEU A 94 -3.42 3.51 5.44
N ILE A 95 -3.05 2.25 5.42
CA ILE A 95 -3.89 1.17 5.91
C ILE A 95 -3.30 0.65 7.23
N HIS A 96 -4.12 0.59 8.25
CA HIS A 96 -3.72 0.15 9.58
C HIS A 96 -4.62 -0.95 10.10
N ARG A 97 -4.00 -1.90 10.77
CA ARG A 97 -4.61 -2.86 11.69
C ARG A 97 -3.69 -3.02 12.90
N PRO A 98 -4.21 -3.36 14.10
CA PRO A 98 -3.35 -3.72 15.23
C PRO A 98 -2.29 -4.76 14.86
N ASP A 99 -1.11 -4.67 15.47
CA ASP A 99 0.04 -5.48 15.10
C ASP A 99 -0.25 -6.99 15.18
N ASP A 100 -0.90 -7.43 16.24
CA ASP A 100 -1.29 -8.82 16.44
C ASP A 100 -2.30 -9.31 15.40
N GLU A 101 -3.27 -8.49 15.03
CA GLU A 101 -4.24 -8.79 13.99
C GLU A 101 -3.59 -8.85 12.60
N CYS A 102 -2.62 -7.97 12.32
CA CYS A 102 -1.81 -8.03 11.11
C CYS A 102 -1.06 -9.35 11.02
N TYR A 103 -0.36 -9.72 12.06
CA TYR A 103 0.42 -10.95 12.09
C TYR A 103 -0.44 -12.19 11.93
N GLU A 104 -1.56 -12.26 12.64
CA GLU A 104 -2.52 -13.36 12.55
C GLU A 104 -3.13 -13.48 11.16
N TRP A 105 -3.55 -12.37 10.57
CA TRP A 105 -4.08 -12.37 9.21
C TRP A 105 -3.03 -12.76 8.17
N TRP A 106 -1.80 -12.30 8.32
CA TRP A 106 -0.71 -12.68 7.42
C TRP A 106 -0.51 -14.20 7.42
N HIS A 107 -0.56 -14.85 8.58
CA HIS A 107 -0.53 -16.31 8.68
C HIS A 107 -1.75 -16.97 8.02
N THR A 108 -2.93 -16.45 8.26
CA THR A 108 -4.17 -16.95 7.65
C THR A 108 -4.12 -16.86 6.12
N ALA A 109 -3.54 -15.79 5.60
CA ALA A 109 -3.35 -15.59 4.16
C ALA A 109 -2.28 -16.48 3.53
N GLY A 110 -1.54 -17.26 4.33
CA GLY A 110 -0.53 -18.19 3.86
C GLY A 110 0.85 -18.04 4.51
N GLY A 111 1.12 -16.93 5.15
CA GLY A 111 2.38 -16.68 5.86
C GLY A 111 3.60 -16.85 4.97
N TRP A 112 4.53 -17.70 5.41
CA TRP A 112 5.76 -17.98 4.66
C TRP A 112 5.53 -18.76 3.36
N ASP A 113 4.36 -19.34 3.16
CA ASP A 113 4.00 -20.06 1.92
C ASP A 113 3.46 -19.13 0.81
N ILE A 114 3.26 -17.85 1.11
CA ILE A 114 2.92 -16.85 0.12
C ILE A 114 4.05 -16.76 -0.91
N THR A 115 3.71 -16.89 -2.18
CA THR A 115 4.69 -16.90 -3.27
C THR A 115 4.93 -15.51 -3.87
N TYR A 116 3.98 -14.62 -3.72
CA TYR A 116 4.09 -13.24 -4.16
C TYR A 116 3.34 -12.33 -3.18
N PRO A 117 4.04 -11.40 -2.53
CA PRO A 117 5.50 -11.27 -2.48
C PRO A 117 6.18 -12.42 -1.70
N ASP A 118 7.43 -12.71 -2.02
CA ASP A 118 8.21 -13.68 -1.25
C ASP A 118 8.80 -13.03 -0.02
N TYR A 119 8.10 -13.16 1.10
CA TYR A 119 8.48 -12.54 2.36
C TYR A 119 9.81 -13.04 2.94
N ARG A 120 10.25 -14.25 2.56
CA ARG A 120 11.53 -14.82 3.03
C ARG A 120 12.74 -14.00 2.60
N ARG A 121 12.61 -13.27 1.51
CA ARG A 121 13.69 -12.38 1.02
C ARG A 121 13.91 -11.16 1.89
N TYR A 122 12.92 -10.79 2.74
CA TYR A 122 12.89 -9.50 3.42
C TYR A 122 12.79 -9.64 4.93
N TYR A 123 12.10 -10.66 5.43
CA TYR A 123 11.77 -10.82 6.86
C TYR A 123 12.05 -12.26 7.29
N TRP A 124 13.24 -12.52 7.63
CA TRP A 124 13.90 -13.81 7.86
C TRP A 124 13.12 -14.87 8.66
N ASP A 125 12.41 -14.45 9.73
CA ASP A 125 11.68 -15.32 10.64
C ASP A 125 10.45 -14.63 11.22
N ASN A 126 9.72 -15.33 12.09
CA ASN A 126 8.51 -14.80 12.72
C ASN A 126 8.77 -13.55 13.55
N ASP A 127 9.87 -13.49 14.29
CA ASP A 127 10.22 -12.32 15.09
C ASP A 127 10.55 -11.12 14.19
N GLY A 128 11.27 -11.35 13.10
CA GLY A 128 11.53 -10.33 12.10
C GLY A 128 10.26 -9.79 11.44
N MET A 129 9.29 -10.67 11.13
CA MET A 129 8.01 -10.25 10.60
C MET A 129 7.22 -9.41 11.62
N LYS A 130 7.17 -9.84 12.87
CA LYS A 130 6.50 -9.07 13.94
C LYS A 130 7.13 -7.70 14.13
N ASP A 131 8.45 -7.61 14.10
CA ASP A 131 9.18 -6.35 14.23
C ASP A 131 8.87 -5.41 13.05
N GLN A 132 8.83 -5.93 11.83
CA GLN A 132 8.51 -5.12 10.65
C GLN A 132 7.07 -4.63 10.68
N ILE A 133 6.12 -5.47 11.06
CA ILE A 133 4.73 -5.05 11.23
C ILE A 133 4.63 -3.91 12.25
N ARG A 134 5.26 -4.07 13.40
CA ARG A 134 5.28 -3.07 14.47
C ARG A 134 5.90 -1.75 14.00
N LEU A 135 7.04 -1.81 13.33
CA LEU A 135 7.73 -0.62 12.84
C LEU A 135 6.91 0.12 11.76
N GLN A 136 6.38 -0.60 10.79
CA GLN A 136 5.58 -0.01 9.73
C GLN A 136 4.30 0.63 10.28
N ASN A 137 3.59 -0.08 11.15
CA ASN A 137 2.41 0.47 11.82
C ASN A 137 2.75 1.70 12.67
N LYS A 138 3.89 1.68 13.38
CA LYS A 138 4.34 2.83 14.15
C LYS A 138 4.56 4.06 13.27
N HIS A 139 5.29 3.91 12.18
CA HIS A 139 5.53 5.00 11.23
C HIS A 139 4.24 5.56 10.63
N ILE A 140 3.30 4.68 10.29
CA ILE A 140 1.98 5.09 9.79
C ILE A 140 1.23 5.91 10.85
N LEU A 141 1.14 5.40 12.08
CA LEU A 141 0.40 6.09 13.14
C LEU A 141 1.09 7.39 13.58
N ASP A 142 2.41 7.45 13.59
CA ASP A 142 3.16 8.68 13.86
C ASP A 142 2.85 9.76 12.79
N PHE A 143 2.80 9.37 11.53
CA PHE A 143 2.42 10.27 10.44
C PHE A 143 0.96 10.72 10.53
N VAL A 144 0.05 9.80 10.83
CA VAL A 144 -1.37 10.10 11.05
C VAL A 144 -1.54 11.15 12.15
N LYS A 145 -0.82 11.00 13.25
CA LYS A 145 -0.84 11.95 14.37
C LYS A 145 -0.24 13.29 13.97
N GLN A 146 0.92 13.28 13.29
CA GLN A 146 1.58 14.47 12.79
C GLN A 146 0.67 15.31 11.90
N GLU A 147 -0.07 14.67 11.01
CA GLU A 147 -0.93 15.31 10.02
C GLU A 147 -2.38 15.51 10.50
N GLY A 148 -2.73 15.00 11.67
CA GLY A 148 -4.09 15.12 12.20
C GLY A 148 -5.14 14.40 11.36
N LEU A 149 -4.80 13.24 10.81
CA LEU A 149 -5.70 12.48 9.94
C LEU A 149 -6.75 11.73 10.76
N GLU A 150 -7.99 11.75 10.27
CA GLU A 150 -9.06 10.90 10.80
C GLU A 150 -9.11 9.59 10.05
N GLY A 151 -9.25 8.48 10.81
CA GLY A 151 -9.39 7.15 10.25
C GLY A 151 -10.84 6.75 10.01
N TYR A 152 -11.05 5.96 8.99
CA TYR A 152 -12.30 5.27 8.74
C TYR A 152 -12.10 3.77 8.99
N ASP A 153 -12.82 3.24 9.97
CA ASP A 153 -12.83 1.82 10.29
C ASP A 153 -13.94 1.12 9.50
N ASP A 154 -13.56 0.21 8.60
CA ASP A 154 -14.51 -0.56 7.79
C ASP A 154 -14.84 -1.93 8.39
N GLY A 155 -14.44 -2.18 9.64
CA GLY A 155 -14.59 -3.46 10.34
C GLY A 155 -13.47 -4.47 10.05
N LYS A 156 -12.65 -4.24 9.04
CA LYS A 156 -11.51 -5.09 8.66
C LYS A 156 -10.17 -4.39 8.85
N ARG A 157 -10.14 -3.08 8.70
CA ARG A 157 -8.96 -2.23 8.77
C ARG A 157 -9.37 -0.79 9.03
N THR A 158 -8.42 0.04 9.43
CA THR A 158 -8.62 1.49 9.48
C THR A 158 -7.89 2.12 8.30
N ILE A 159 -8.57 3.00 7.58
CA ILE A 159 -8.09 3.68 6.38
C ILE A 159 -7.90 5.14 6.71
N TYR A 160 -6.69 5.64 6.48
CA TYR A 160 -6.37 7.07 6.57
C TYR A 160 -6.03 7.57 5.18
N ARG A 161 -6.41 8.80 4.88
CA ARG A 161 -6.10 9.44 3.61
C ARG A 161 -5.46 10.79 3.83
N TRP A 162 -4.29 10.98 3.22
CA TRP A 162 -3.67 12.28 3.10
C TRP A 162 -3.83 12.80 1.67
N ARG A 163 -4.30 14.04 1.52
CA ARG A 163 -4.45 14.70 0.23
C ARG A 163 -3.56 15.91 0.15
N PRO A 164 -2.86 16.13 -0.99
CA PRO A 164 -2.11 17.36 -1.16
C PRO A 164 -3.05 18.57 -1.17
N PRO A 165 -2.59 19.74 -0.65
CA PRO A 165 -3.36 20.97 -0.75
C PRO A 165 -3.68 21.32 -2.20
N THR A 166 -4.89 21.85 -2.46
CA THR A 166 -5.41 22.14 -3.81
C THR A 166 -4.53 23.09 -4.61
N ASN A 167 -3.72 23.94 -3.97
CA ASN A 167 -2.82 24.89 -4.62
C ASN A 167 -1.57 24.24 -5.23
N THR A 168 -1.16 23.05 -4.75
CA THR A 168 -0.03 22.29 -5.30
C THR A 168 -0.39 21.60 -6.62
N ARG A 169 -1.65 21.27 -6.85
CA ARG A 169 -2.10 20.64 -8.11
C ARG A 169 -2.03 21.59 -9.30
N LYS A 170 -2.16 22.90 -9.09
CA LYS A 170 -2.07 23.89 -10.17
C LYS A 170 -0.65 24.04 -10.73
N ASN A 171 0.36 23.83 -9.89
CA ASN A 171 1.76 23.99 -10.30
C ASN A 171 2.30 22.77 -11.10
N LEU A 172 1.68 21.60 -10.97
CA LEU A 172 2.08 20.39 -11.71
C LEU A 172 1.49 20.34 -13.11
N THR A 173 0.37 21.07 -13.34
CA THR A 173 -0.26 21.14 -14.68
C THR A 173 0.25 22.33 -15.51
N GLU A 174 0.93 23.30 -14.91
CA GLU A 174 1.48 24.47 -15.60
C GLU A 174 2.94 24.31 -16.04
N THR A 175 3.64 23.25 -15.59
CA THR A 175 5.01 22.93 -15.96
C THR A 175 5.14 21.72 -16.89
N GLY A 176 4.03 21.19 -17.37
CA GLY A 176 3.99 20.05 -18.31
C GLY A 176 3.76 20.47 -19.73
#